data_5eb266e4d99530469e78fd296d0d3e64
#
_entry.id   5eb266e4d99530469e78fd296d0d3e64
#
_cell.length_a   1.000
_cell.length_b   1.000
_cell.length_c   1.000
_cell.angle_alpha   90.00
_cell.angle_beta   90.00
_cell.angle_gamma   90.00
#
_symmetry.space_group_name_H-M   'P 1'
#
loop_
_entity.id
_entity.type
_entity.pdbx_description
1 polymer ?
#
loop_
_entity_poly.entity_id
_entity_poly.type
_entity_poly.pdbx_seq_one_letter_code
_entity_poly.pdbx_strand_id
1 'polypeptide(L)'
;MAVTLRHRAVGGAGTPAQHMLRRRNVAVLLPLVATGLWPTAAQAAPVLRVLSWPGYADPDIVAVFEKRHGAKVEITTVASDDVLRAKLANPQGAGFDLVAANTAEIARLVARRLLAPLPVHNIPNAERQLPRFRQLHAIAGIAQGSDVYAMPYTYSEMGLIYDRQQITTPPASIAVLWDPRWRGRVLAFDGSSHGFSLAAMYRGMAPFQIPAAQFGPLARDLVALRRNVRSFYSLPEESLELFRKHRIAVMHANYGQQQLKQLRDAGLDVGYVVPREGALAWLDCWAITRRSTQVALAAEWINYMLDPSVSRELTRRQGLANTLEEPPALSGDAPAGAIVWLEPVEDEARRAQLWQRILSGDRPNRF
;
A
#
# COMPACT_ATOMS: atom_id res chain seq x y z
N MET A 1 -0.29 -50.03 47.95
CA MET A 1 -0.06 -49.70 49.37
C MET A 1 -0.99 -48.56 49.67
N ALA A 2 -2.19 -48.83 50.18
CA ALA A 2 -2.53 -49.05 51.60
C ALA A 2 -2.30 -47.75 52.41
N VAL A 3 -3.17 -47.11 53.16
CA VAL A 3 -4.27 -47.55 54.03
C VAL A 3 -4.91 -46.25 54.55
N THR A 4 -6.22 -45.98 54.43
CA THR A 4 -7.30 -46.23 55.41
C THR A 4 -7.07 -45.55 56.77
N LEU A 5 -7.97 -44.90 57.41
CA LEU A 5 -9.27 -45.12 58.01
C LEU A 5 -9.65 -43.95 58.93
N ARG A 6 -10.95 -43.52 58.97
CA ARG A 6 -11.95 -43.67 60.06
C ARG A 6 -11.68 -42.95 61.38
N HIS A 7 -12.61 -42.35 62.06
CA HIS A 7 -13.89 -42.69 62.62
C HIS A 7 -14.55 -41.46 63.31
N ARG A 8 -15.87 -41.27 63.22
CA ARG A 8 -16.95 -41.54 64.25
C ARG A 8 -17.02 -40.50 65.37
N ALA A 9 -18.08 -39.88 65.68
CA ALA A 9 -19.53 -40.03 65.82
C ALA A 9 -19.98 -39.73 67.29
N VAL A 10 -21.26 -39.36 67.37
CA VAL A 10 -22.16 -39.50 68.57
C VAL A 10 -22.14 -38.29 69.52
N GLY A 11 -23.21 -37.66 69.88
CA GLY A 11 -24.62 -37.86 69.94
C GLY A 11 -25.15 -37.08 71.14
N GLY A 12 -26.44 -36.83 71.17
CA GLY A 12 -27.10 -36.62 72.48
C GLY A 12 -28.14 -35.49 72.54
N ALA A 13 -29.29 -35.90 72.50
CA ALA A 13 -30.67 -35.53 72.74
C ALA A 13 -30.98 -34.57 73.94
N GLY A 14 -32.09 -33.89 73.81
CA GLY A 14 -32.83 -33.36 74.97
C GLY A 14 -33.74 -32.18 74.72
N THR A 15 -35.01 -32.43 74.42
CA THR A 15 -36.19 -31.52 74.53
C THR A 15 -36.54 -31.26 76.03
N PRO A 16 -37.51 -30.41 76.48
CA PRO A 16 -38.60 -29.73 75.73
C PRO A 16 -38.97 -28.28 76.19
N ALA A 17 -39.77 -27.65 75.41
CA ALA A 17 -40.88 -26.72 75.63
C ALA A 17 -40.83 -25.63 76.66
N GLN A 18 -41.08 -24.40 76.27
CA GLN A 18 -42.13 -23.54 76.92
C GLN A 18 -42.58 -22.42 75.95
N HIS A 19 -43.87 -22.33 75.76
CA HIS A 19 -44.66 -21.29 75.12
C HIS A 19 -44.40 -19.90 75.74
N MET A 20 -44.20 -18.89 74.82
CA MET A 20 -44.66 -17.50 75.16
C MET A 20 -45.03 -16.76 73.87
N LEU A 21 -46.28 -16.42 73.73
CA LEU A 21 -46.87 -15.52 72.76
C LEU A 21 -46.22 -14.15 72.84
N ARG A 22 -45.67 -13.62 71.73
CA ARG A 22 -45.54 -12.13 71.57
C ARG A 22 -45.75 -11.76 70.09
N ARG A 23 -46.77 -11.00 69.91
CA ARG A 23 -47.17 -9.94 68.97
C ARG A 23 -46.40 -9.87 67.64
N ARG A 24 -47.11 -10.04 66.55
CA ARG A 24 -46.79 -9.77 65.16
C ARG A 24 -46.57 -8.24 64.98
N ASN A 25 -45.36 -7.83 64.72
CA ASN A 25 -45.11 -6.57 64.02
C ASN A 25 -44.83 -6.94 62.54
N VAL A 26 -45.76 -6.60 61.66
CA VAL A 26 -45.58 -6.70 60.21
C VAL A 26 -44.78 -5.50 59.77
N ALA A 27 -43.46 -5.72 59.57
CA ALA A 27 -42.63 -4.73 58.87
C ALA A 27 -42.80 -4.98 57.34
N VAL A 28 -43.47 -4.05 56.67
CA VAL A 28 -43.57 -3.98 55.22
C VAL A 28 -42.20 -3.53 54.70
N LEU A 29 -41.38 -4.46 54.25
CA LEU A 29 -40.17 -4.21 53.48
C LEU A 29 -40.57 -3.84 52.04
N LEU A 30 -40.53 -2.54 51.73
CA LEU A 30 -40.52 -2.05 50.35
C LEU A 30 -39.19 -2.47 49.68
N PRO A 31 -39.23 -3.12 48.51
CA PRO A 31 -37.98 -3.36 47.77
C PRO A 31 -37.48 -2.03 47.22
N LEU A 32 -36.34 -1.58 47.69
CA LEU A 32 -35.58 -0.51 47.06
C LEU A 32 -35.03 -1.06 45.75
N VAL A 33 -35.69 -0.73 44.64
CA VAL A 33 -35.15 -1.00 43.29
C VAL A 33 -33.97 -0.04 43.11
N ALA A 34 -32.78 -0.46 43.46
CA ALA A 34 -31.55 0.22 43.08
C ALA A 34 -31.39 0.03 41.57
N THR A 35 -31.81 1.01 40.79
CA THR A 35 -31.41 1.14 39.39
C THR A 35 -29.92 1.41 39.35
N GLY A 36 -29.15 0.33 39.34
CA GLY A 36 -27.70 0.39 39.10
C GLY A 36 -27.45 0.95 37.71
N LEU A 37 -27.06 2.21 37.63
CA LEU A 37 -26.35 2.76 36.50
C LEU A 37 -25.01 2.01 36.42
N TRP A 38 -24.98 0.89 35.70
CA TRP A 38 -23.72 0.27 35.34
C TRP A 38 -23.01 1.26 34.42
N PRO A 39 -21.78 1.68 34.76
CA PRO A 39 -21.01 2.46 33.82
C PRO A 39 -20.84 1.61 32.58
N THR A 40 -21.41 2.06 31.45
CA THR A 40 -21.05 1.52 30.16
C THR A 40 -19.56 1.71 30.02
N ALA A 41 -18.79 0.62 30.10
CA ALA A 41 -17.37 0.66 29.83
C ALA A 41 -17.20 1.37 28.47
N ALA A 42 -16.55 2.51 28.48
CA ALA A 42 -16.24 3.23 27.25
C ALA A 42 -15.42 2.27 26.39
N GLN A 43 -16.07 1.72 25.38
CA GLN A 43 -15.41 0.82 24.42
C GLN A 43 -14.31 1.61 23.74
N ALA A 44 -13.07 1.14 23.84
CA ALA A 44 -11.94 1.79 23.17
C ALA A 44 -12.26 1.96 21.68
N ALA A 45 -11.98 3.15 21.14
CA ALA A 45 -12.23 3.43 19.74
C ALA A 45 -11.55 2.35 18.86
N PRO A 46 -12.23 1.82 17.84
CA PRO A 46 -11.63 0.85 16.95
C PRO A 46 -10.43 1.47 16.23
N VAL A 47 -9.39 0.68 16.02
CA VAL A 47 -8.17 1.11 15.33
C VAL A 47 -8.09 0.43 13.98
N LEU A 48 -8.00 1.23 12.91
CA LEU A 48 -7.78 0.77 11.54
C LEU A 48 -6.30 0.93 11.19
N ARG A 49 -5.60 -0.16 10.97
CA ARG A 49 -4.18 -0.18 10.60
C ARG A 49 -4.01 -0.29 9.10
N VAL A 50 -3.42 0.71 8.50
CA VAL A 50 -3.31 0.88 7.06
C VAL A 50 -1.86 0.84 6.63
N LEU A 51 -1.52 -0.03 5.68
CA LEU A 51 -0.24 -0.07 5.00
C LEU A 51 -0.39 0.57 3.62
N SER A 52 0.30 1.66 3.36
CA SER A 52 0.12 2.42 2.12
C SER A 52 1.37 3.15 1.64
N TRP A 53 1.23 3.91 0.58
CA TRP A 53 2.29 4.70 -0.03
C TRP A 53 2.24 6.17 0.43
N PRO A 54 3.36 6.93 0.29
CA PRO A 54 3.36 8.37 0.54
C PRO A 54 2.30 9.12 -0.27
N GLY A 55 1.59 10.05 0.36
CA GLY A 55 0.59 10.89 -0.31
C GLY A 55 -0.79 10.25 -0.50
N TYR A 56 -1.02 9.01 -0.02
CA TYR A 56 -2.33 8.35 -0.17
C TYR A 56 -3.34 8.77 0.91
N ALA A 57 -2.89 9.33 2.01
CA ALA A 57 -3.75 9.74 3.11
C ALA A 57 -3.10 10.88 3.91
N ASP A 58 -3.49 12.11 3.61
CA ASP A 58 -3.03 13.29 4.34
C ASP A 58 -3.63 13.32 5.77
N PRO A 59 -2.90 13.81 6.79
CA PRO A 59 -3.34 13.75 8.19
C PRO A 59 -4.69 14.43 8.46
N ASP A 60 -5.00 15.54 7.80
CA ASP A 60 -6.28 16.23 7.96
C ASP A 60 -7.45 15.45 7.32
N ILE A 61 -7.21 14.77 6.20
CA ILE A 61 -8.18 13.85 5.57
C ILE A 61 -8.44 12.65 6.49
N VAL A 62 -7.38 12.08 7.07
CA VAL A 62 -7.47 11.02 8.09
C VAL A 62 -8.30 11.48 9.28
N ALA A 63 -8.04 12.66 9.83
CA ALA A 63 -8.75 13.21 10.99
C ALA A 63 -10.26 13.38 10.75
N VAL A 64 -10.68 13.74 9.53
CA VAL A 64 -12.10 13.81 9.15
C VAL A 64 -12.75 12.42 9.19
N PHE A 65 -12.07 11.39 8.67
CA PHE A 65 -12.55 10.01 8.75
C PHE A 65 -12.66 9.54 10.21
N GLU A 66 -11.61 9.73 11.00
CA GLU A 66 -11.58 9.35 12.43
C GLU A 66 -12.76 9.96 13.21
N LYS A 67 -12.99 11.27 13.00
CA LYS A 67 -14.11 11.97 13.63
C LYS A 67 -15.48 11.43 13.19
N ARG A 68 -15.64 11.13 11.90
CA ARG A 68 -16.91 10.63 11.32
C ARG A 68 -17.26 9.25 11.84
N HIS A 69 -16.27 8.37 12.00
CA HIS A 69 -16.47 6.97 12.36
C HIS A 69 -16.17 6.64 13.84
N GLY A 70 -15.74 7.63 14.65
CA GLY A 70 -15.36 7.39 16.04
C GLY A 70 -14.20 6.39 16.17
N ALA A 71 -13.29 6.38 15.22
CA ALA A 71 -12.20 5.42 15.08
C ALA A 71 -10.84 6.10 15.11
N LYS A 72 -9.77 5.31 15.24
CA LYS A 72 -8.39 5.73 15.00
C LYS A 72 -7.86 5.07 13.74
N VAL A 73 -7.02 5.78 12.98
CA VAL A 73 -6.36 5.28 11.79
C VAL A 73 -4.84 5.40 11.96
N GLU A 74 -4.17 4.26 11.93
CA GLU A 74 -2.70 4.19 11.99
C GLU A 74 -2.15 3.92 10.60
N ILE A 75 -1.51 4.93 9.98
CA ILE A 75 -0.90 4.81 8.66
C ILE A 75 0.56 4.39 8.81
N THR A 76 0.94 3.32 8.13
CA THR A 76 2.33 2.92 7.91
C THR A 76 2.66 3.06 6.44
N THR A 77 3.63 3.88 6.10
CA THR A 77 4.09 4.04 4.71
C THR A 77 5.18 3.04 4.36
N VAL A 78 5.24 2.67 3.09
CA VAL A 78 6.28 1.83 2.49
C VAL A 78 6.98 2.58 1.36
N ALA A 79 8.23 2.23 1.12
CA ALA A 79 9.06 2.88 0.12
C ALA A 79 9.27 2.02 -1.15
N SER A 80 8.91 0.73 -1.11
CA SER A 80 9.01 -0.18 -2.25
C SER A 80 8.13 -1.42 -2.06
N ASP A 81 7.85 -2.14 -3.16
CA ASP A 81 7.15 -3.44 -3.11
C ASP A 81 7.92 -4.46 -2.26
N ASP A 82 9.26 -4.40 -2.27
CA ASP A 82 10.09 -5.29 -1.44
C ASP A 82 9.82 -5.05 0.06
N VAL A 83 9.71 -3.79 0.48
CA VAL A 83 9.36 -3.42 1.86
C VAL A 83 7.92 -3.81 2.20
N LEU A 84 6.97 -3.59 1.28
CA LEU A 84 5.57 -4.00 1.44
C LEU A 84 5.49 -5.51 1.68
N ARG A 85 6.15 -6.29 0.83
CA ARG A 85 6.21 -7.76 0.96
C ARG A 85 6.79 -8.22 2.29
N ALA A 86 7.91 -7.61 2.72
CA ALA A 86 8.56 -7.94 3.98
C ALA A 86 7.66 -7.66 5.19
N LYS A 87 6.94 -6.52 5.18
CA LYS A 87 5.99 -6.17 6.25
C LYS A 87 4.80 -7.15 6.32
N LEU A 88 4.22 -7.53 5.18
CA LEU A 88 3.09 -8.46 5.13
C LEU A 88 3.49 -9.93 5.38
N ALA A 89 4.75 -10.31 5.10
CA ALA A 89 5.27 -11.64 5.36
C ALA A 89 5.61 -11.89 6.85
N ASN A 90 5.84 -10.83 7.62
CA ASN A 90 6.17 -10.93 9.04
C ASN A 90 4.92 -11.38 9.82
N PRO A 91 4.98 -12.46 10.64
CA PRO A 91 3.89 -12.88 11.51
C PRO A 91 3.44 -11.77 12.48
N GLN A 92 4.37 -10.90 12.90
CA GLN A 92 4.09 -9.70 13.69
C GLN A 92 3.51 -8.56 12.85
N GLY A 93 3.76 -8.54 11.53
CA GLY A 93 3.14 -7.63 10.56
C GLY A 93 1.69 -8.00 10.21
N ALA A 94 1.15 -9.05 10.81
CA ALA A 94 -0.26 -9.45 10.71
C ALA A 94 -1.24 -8.45 11.36
N GLY A 95 -0.76 -7.25 11.72
CA GLY A 95 -1.56 -6.21 12.34
C GLY A 95 -2.16 -5.19 11.37
N PHE A 96 -1.98 -5.32 10.06
CA PHE A 96 -2.63 -4.42 9.11
C PHE A 96 -4.02 -4.92 8.72
N ASP A 97 -4.98 -4.00 8.70
CA ASP A 97 -6.35 -4.24 8.26
C ASP A 97 -6.50 -3.98 6.76
N LEU A 98 -5.83 -2.94 6.29
CA LEU A 98 -5.83 -2.50 4.90
C LEU A 98 -4.42 -2.44 4.32
N VAL A 99 -4.33 -2.69 3.03
CA VAL A 99 -3.11 -2.47 2.23
C VAL A 99 -3.47 -1.77 0.92
N ALA A 100 -2.67 -0.77 0.53
CA ALA A 100 -2.66 -0.24 -0.81
C ALA A 100 -1.49 -0.84 -1.58
N ALA A 101 -1.78 -1.48 -2.71
CA ALA A 101 -0.75 -2.10 -3.54
C ALA A 101 -1.15 -2.12 -5.01
N ASN A 102 -0.16 -2.20 -5.90
CA ASN A 102 -0.42 -2.32 -7.32
C ASN A 102 -1.02 -3.71 -7.68
N THR A 103 -1.64 -3.78 -8.85
CA THR A 103 -2.36 -4.98 -9.29
C THR A 103 -1.48 -6.24 -9.33
N ALA A 104 -0.19 -6.12 -9.61
CA ALA A 104 0.74 -7.26 -9.59
C ALA A 104 0.94 -7.79 -8.16
N GLU A 105 1.12 -6.89 -7.18
CA GLU A 105 1.22 -7.27 -5.78
C GLU A 105 -0.10 -7.81 -5.23
N ILE A 106 -1.24 -7.22 -5.61
CA ILE A 106 -2.56 -7.75 -5.25
C ILE A 106 -2.73 -9.18 -5.76
N ALA A 107 -2.41 -9.45 -7.04
CA ALA A 107 -2.47 -10.80 -7.61
C ALA A 107 -1.66 -11.82 -6.79
N ARG A 108 -0.47 -11.43 -6.37
CA ARG A 108 0.41 -12.24 -5.52
C ARG A 108 -0.18 -12.48 -4.13
N LEU A 109 -0.76 -11.44 -3.51
CA LEU A 109 -1.38 -11.54 -2.19
C LEU A 109 -2.63 -12.42 -2.24
N VAL A 110 -3.42 -12.35 -3.33
CA VAL A 110 -4.57 -13.24 -3.58
C VAL A 110 -4.09 -14.69 -3.71
N ALA A 111 -3.08 -14.95 -4.55
CA ALA A 111 -2.53 -16.30 -4.73
C ALA A 111 -2.01 -16.92 -3.42
N ARG A 112 -1.47 -16.08 -2.52
CA ARG A 112 -1.02 -16.48 -1.17
C ARG A 112 -2.13 -16.51 -0.13
N ARG A 113 -3.36 -16.20 -0.50
CA ARG A 113 -4.54 -16.14 0.39
C ARG A 113 -4.35 -15.18 1.58
N LEU A 114 -3.71 -14.04 1.34
CA LEU A 114 -3.45 -13.02 2.37
C LEU A 114 -4.52 -11.93 2.40
N LEU A 115 -5.39 -11.86 1.40
CA LEU A 115 -6.49 -10.91 1.31
C LEU A 115 -7.84 -11.58 1.59
N ALA A 116 -8.80 -10.78 2.07
CA ALA A 116 -10.21 -11.14 2.17
C ALA A 116 -10.96 -10.65 0.92
N PRO A 117 -12.02 -11.35 0.47
CA PRO A 117 -12.93 -10.79 -0.52
C PRO A 117 -13.51 -9.46 -0.04
N LEU A 118 -13.59 -8.48 -0.93
CA LEU A 118 -14.18 -7.17 -0.63
C LEU A 118 -15.70 -7.24 -0.58
N PRO A 119 -16.34 -6.63 0.44
CA PRO A 119 -17.76 -6.39 0.46
C PRO A 119 -18.10 -5.19 -0.47
N VAL A 120 -18.02 -5.38 -1.79
CA VAL A 120 -18.16 -4.30 -2.79
C VAL A 120 -19.46 -3.52 -2.60
N HIS A 121 -20.55 -4.18 -2.17
CA HIS A 121 -21.85 -3.54 -1.88
C HIS A 121 -21.78 -2.49 -0.75
N ASN A 122 -20.76 -2.54 0.11
CA ASN A 122 -20.49 -1.55 1.15
C ASN A 122 -19.58 -0.40 0.68
N ILE A 123 -19.29 -0.33 -0.63
CA ILE A 123 -18.42 0.70 -1.22
C ILE A 123 -19.19 1.42 -2.35
N PRO A 124 -20.27 2.16 -2.04
CA PRO A 124 -21.15 2.77 -3.06
C PRO A 124 -20.41 3.78 -3.96
N ASN A 125 -19.34 4.43 -3.49
CA ASN A 125 -18.56 5.34 -4.32
C ASN A 125 -17.81 4.63 -5.47
N ALA A 126 -17.68 3.29 -5.45
CA ALA A 126 -17.13 2.53 -6.56
C ALA A 126 -17.93 2.72 -7.87
N GLU A 127 -19.24 2.96 -7.78
CA GLU A 127 -20.11 3.25 -8.92
C GLU A 127 -19.77 4.58 -9.62
N ARG A 128 -19.02 5.46 -8.95
CA ARG A 128 -18.60 6.76 -9.49
C ARG A 128 -17.28 6.69 -10.25
N GLN A 129 -16.59 5.55 -10.20
CA GLN A 129 -15.32 5.37 -10.92
C GLN A 129 -15.57 5.40 -12.43
N LEU A 130 -14.53 5.73 -13.18
CA LEU A 130 -14.52 5.66 -14.64
C LEU A 130 -14.87 4.23 -15.11
N PRO A 131 -15.56 4.06 -16.25
CA PRO A 131 -16.03 2.75 -16.72
C PRO A 131 -14.96 1.66 -16.70
N ARG A 132 -13.71 1.99 -17.07
CA ARG A 132 -12.58 1.06 -17.08
C ARG A 132 -12.18 0.54 -15.71
N PHE A 133 -12.51 1.27 -14.63
CA PHE A 133 -12.20 0.88 -13.25
C PHE A 133 -13.39 0.24 -12.52
N ARG A 134 -14.61 0.36 -13.03
CA ARG A 134 -15.81 -0.30 -12.49
C ARG A 134 -15.90 -1.77 -12.88
N GLN A 135 -15.31 -2.17 -14.00
CA GLN A 135 -15.32 -3.56 -14.46
C GLN A 135 -14.26 -4.39 -13.71
N LEU A 136 -14.47 -4.56 -12.39
CA LEU A 136 -13.47 -5.12 -11.49
C LEU A 136 -12.93 -6.49 -11.94
N HIS A 137 -13.79 -7.35 -12.52
CA HIS A 137 -13.37 -8.65 -13.04
C HIS A 137 -12.54 -8.58 -14.34
N ALA A 138 -12.56 -7.45 -15.04
CA ALA A 138 -11.74 -7.22 -16.21
C ALA A 138 -10.35 -6.70 -15.88
N ILE A 139 -10.13 -6.25 -14.63
CA ILE A 139 -8.82 -5.77 -14.19
C ILE A 139 -7.98 -6.96 -13.73
N ALA A 140 -6.87 -7.18 -14.39
CA ALA A 140 -5.98 -8.30 -14.05
C ALA A 140 -5.47 -8.21 -12.61
N GLY A 141 -5.53 -9.32 -11.89
CA GLY A 141 -4.93 -9.47 -10.56
C GLY A 141 -5.80 -9.10 -9.37
N ILE A 142 -6.95 -8.42 -9.55
CA ILE A 142 -7.78 -7.98 -8.41
C ILE A 142 -9.01 -8.87 -8.15
N ALA A 143 -9.32 -9.80 -9.05
CA ALA A 143 -10.44 -10.73 -8.90
C ALA A 143 -10.02 -12.17 -9.14
N GLN A 144 -10.69 -13.12 -8.49
CA GLN A 144 -10.51 -14.56 -8.67
C GLN A 144 -11.85 -15.28 -8.51
N GLY A 145 -12.32 -15.95 -9.55
CA GLY A 145 -13.66 -16.55 -9.57
C GLY A 145 -14.73 -15.48 -9.46
N SER A 146 -15.67 -15.62 -8.52
CA SER A 146 -16.70 -14.63 -8.22
C SER A 146 -16.25 -13.52 -7.29
N ASP A 147 -15.08 -13.65 -6.68
CA ASP A 147 -14.63 -12.76 -5.61
C ASP A 147 -13.75 -11.65 -6.16
N VAL A 148 -13.99 -10.43 -5.68
CA VAL A 148 -13.14 -9.25 -5.88
C VAL A 148 -12.35 -9.02 -4.58
N TYR A 149 -11.05 -8.78 -4.70
CA TYR A 149 -10.15 -8.64 -3.54
C TYR A 149 -9.59 -7.23 -3.36
N ALA A 150 -9.66 -6.39 -4.40
CA ALA A 150 -9.15 -5.04 -4.31
C ALA A 150 -9.98 -4.05 -5.10
N MET A 151 -9.98 -2.79 -4.64
CA MET A 151 -10.70 -1.67 -5.24
C MET A 151 -9.71 -0.68 -5.86
N PRO A 152 -9.76 -0.42 -7.16
CA PRO A 152 -8.94 0.59 -7.82
C PRO A 152 -9.01 1.94 -7.12
N TYR A 153 -7.86 2.60 -6.97
CA TYR A 153 -7.79 3.87 -6.23
C TYR A 153 -7.04 4.96 -7.00
N THR A 154 -5.78 4.71 -7.34
CA THR A 154 -4.92 5.69 -8.02
C THR A 154 -3.97 5.00 -8.98
N TYR A 155 -3.46 5.72 -9.97
CA TYR A 155 -2.56 5.18 -10.96
C TYR A 155 -1.60 6.24 -11.48
N SER A 156 -0.47 5.80 -12.02
CA SER A 156 0.44 6.65 -12.79
C SER A 156 1.34 5.81 -13.69
N GLU A 157 1.92 6.46 -14.68
CA GLU A 157 3.00 5.90 -15.50
C GLU A 157 4.37 6.34 -14.98
N MET A 158 5.38 5.49 -15.19
CA MET A 158 6.77 5.70 -14.76
C MET A 158 7.61 6.22 -15.94
N GLY A 159 7.38 7.47 -16.30
CA GLY A 159 8.11 8.11 -17.40
C GLY A 159 9.47 8.67 -16.99
N LEU A 160 9.99 9.57 -17.81
CA LEU A 160 11.21 10.30 -17.57
C LEU A 160 10.90 11.76 -17.21
N ILE A 161 11.40 12.21 -16.08
CA ILE A 161 11.45 13.64 -15.74
C ILE A 161 12.87 14.16 -16.08
N TYR A 162 12.94 15.28 -16.77
CA TYR A 162 14.22 15.87 -17.18
C TYR A 162 14.24 17.39 -16.92
N ASP A 163 15.41 17.89 -16.58
CA ASP A 163 15.69 19.31 -16.41
C ASP A 163 15.79 19.95 -17.81
N ARG A 164 14.89 20.89 -18.16
CA ARG A 164 14.85 21.56 -19.46
C ARG A 164 16.03 22.48 -19.71
N GLN A 165 16.70 22.95 -18.66
CA GLN A 165 17.90 23.77 -18.79
C GLN A 165 19.13 22.95 -19.22
N GLN A 166 19.16 21.63 -18.87
CA GLN A 166 20.26 20.74 -19.20
C GLN A 166 19.97 19.88 -20.45
N ILE A 167 18.71 19.48 -20.62
CA ILE A 167 18.23 18.66 -21.73
C ILE A 167 17.15 19.43 -22.46
N THR A 168 17.53 20.15 -23.51
CA THR A 168 16.65 21.05 -24.29
C THR A 168 15.69 20.31 -25.22
N THR A 169 16.04 19.08 -25.62
CA THR A 169 15.17 18.21 -26.44
C THR A 169 14.70 17.04 -25.57
N PRO A 170 13.37 16.80 -25.47
CA PRO A 170 12.85 15.71 -24.66
C PRO A 170 13.52 14.38 -24.98
N PRO A 171 13.95 13.58 -23.97
CA PRO A 171 14.60 12.29 -24.20
C PRO A 171 13.65 11.31 -24.90
N ALA A 172 14.01 10.84 -26.08
CA ALA A 172 13.18 9.92 -26.85
C ALA A 172 13.28 8.45 -26.39
N SER A 173 14.23 8.10 -25.51
CA SER A 173 14.56 6.74 -25.10
C SER A 173 14.97 6.65 -23.65
N ILE A 174 14.61 5.55 -22.97
CA ILE A 174 15.13 5.24 -21.63
C ILE A 174 16.65 5.08 -21.60
N ALA A 175 17.30 4.86 -22.74
CA ALA A 175 18.76 4.78 -22.87
C ALA A 175 19.48 6.01 -22.33
N VAL A 176 18.80 7.15 -22.22
CA VAL A 176 19.34 8.37 -21.60
C VAL A 176 19.82 8.14 -20.16
N LEU A 177 19.22 7.19 -19.43
CA LEU A 177 19.62 6.84 -18.08
C LEU A 177 21.01 6.17 -18.01
N TRP A 178 21.43 5.53 -19.08
CA TRP A 178 22.76 4.89 -19.22
C TRP A 178 23.79 5.77 -19.94
N ASP A 179 23.37 6.93 -20.46
CA ASP A 179 24.26 7.81 -21.23
C ASP A 179 25.33 8.41 -20.32
N PRO A 180 26.64 8.14 -20.59
CA PRO A 180 27.74 8.61 -19.77
C PRO A 180 27.89 10.13 -19.72
N ARG A 181 27.29 10.87 -20.65
CA ARG A 181 27.22 12.34 -20.60
C ARG A 181 26.51 12.85 -19.35
N TRP A 182 25.61 12.05 -18.78
CA TRP A 182 24.81 12.39 -17.60
C TRP A 182 25.31 11.71 -16.32
N ARG A 183 26.52 11.10 -16.34
CA ARG A 183 27.06 10.42 -15.17
C ARG A 183 27.05 11.30 -13.92
N GLY A 184 26.48 10.76 -12.83
CA GLY A 184 26.31 11.48 -11.56
C GLY A 184 25.19 12.52 -11.57
N ARG A 185 24.42 12.63 -12.67
CA ARG A 185 23.27 13.51 -12.82
C ARG A 185 21.98 12.76 -13.23
N VAL A 186 21.92 11.48 -12.96
CA VAL A 186 20.77 10.59 -13.20
C VAL A 186 20.25 10.12 -11.85
N LEU A 187 18.93 10.01 -11.70
CA LEU A 187 18.26 9.30 -10.61
C LEU A 187 17.45 8.12 -11.16
N ALA A 188 17.43 7.03 -10.42
CA ALA A 188 16.54 5.91 -10.69
C ALA A 188 15.91 5.41 -9.38
N PHE A 189 14.83 4.64 -9.49
CA PHE A 189 14.12 4.13 -8.32
C PHE A 189 14.81 2.89 -7.75
N ASP A 190 14.82 2.79 -6.41
CA ASP A 190 15.29 1.62 -5.67
C ASP A 190 14.17 0.56 -5.58
N GLY A 191 14.10 -0.30 -6.56
CA GLY A 191 13.11 -1.37 -6.60
C GLY A 191 13.56 -2.51 -7.51
N SER A 192 13.61 -3.73 -6.97
CA SER A 192 14.16 -4.91 -7.67
C SER A 192 13.35 -5.26 -8.92
N SER A 193 12.02 -5.38 -8.79
CA SER A 193 11.13 -5.72 -9.90
C SER A 193 11.16 -4.64 -10.99
N HIS A 194 11.07 -3.37 -10.59
CA HIS A 194 11.07 -2.21 -11.49
C HIS A 194 12.43 -2.05 -12.21
N GLY A 195 13.54 -2.22 -11.49
CA GLY A 195 14.88 -2.12 -12.07
C GLY A 195 15.12 -3.16 -13.17
N PHE A 196 14.79 -4.44 -12.91
CA PHE A 196 14.92 -5.49 -13.92
C PHE A 196 13.94 -5.30 -15.09
N SER A 197 12.71 -4.87 -14.85
CA SER A 197 11.75 -4.54 -15.90
C SER A 197 12.23 -3.39 -16.78
N LEU A 198 12.79 -2.33 -16.18
CA LEU A 198 13.38 -1.21 -16.90
C LEU A 198 14.56 -1.65 -17.79
N ALA A 199 15.45 -2.51 -17.24
CA ALA A 199 16.57 -3.06 -18.00
C ALA A 199 16.12 -3.98 -19.15
N ALA A 200 15.04 -4.76 -18.94
CA ALA A 200 14.45 -5.57 -19.99
C ALA A 200 13.89 -4.70 -21.14
N MET A 201 13.14 -3.64 -20.80
CA MET A 201 12.63 -2.67 -21.78
C MET A 201 13.79 -1.98 -22.54
N TYR A 202 14.87 -1.62 -21.84
CA TYR A 202 16.07 -1.05 -22.47
C TYR A 202 16.66 -1.97 -23.54
N ARG A 203 16.53 -3.29 -23.39
CA ARG A 203 16.94 -4.29 -24.38
C ARG A 203 15.83 -4.70 -25.36
N GLY A 204 14.66 -4.06 -25.33
CA GLY A 204 13.52 -4.42 -26.18
C GLY A 204 12.89 -5.76 -25.81
N MET A 205 13.01 -6.19 -24.54
CA MET A 205 12.47 -7.44 -24.03
C MET A 205 11.18 -7.21 -23.24
N ALA A 206 10.33 -8.24 -23.14
CA ALA A 206 9.17 -8.24 -22.25
C ALA A 206 9.60 -8.03 -20.79
N PRO A 207 8.99 -7.06 -20.05
CA PRO A 207 9.51 -6.64 -18.75
C PRO A 207 9.20 -7.60 -17.58
N PHE A 208 8.19 -8.49 -17.71
CA PHE A 208 7.70 -9.30 -16.60
C PHE A 208 7.94 -10.80 -16.78
N GLN A 209 8.50 -11.23 -17.92
CA GLN A 209 8.80 -12.62 -18.24
C GLN A 209 10.23 -12.76 -18.76
N ILE A 210 11.20 -12.47 -17.88
CA ILE A 210 12.62 -12.49 -18.21
C ILE A 210 13.11 -13.94 -18.25
N PRO A 211 13.61 -14.45 -19.40
CA PRO A 211 14.21 -15.78 -19.47
C PRO A 211 15.40 -15.92 -18.51
N ALA A 212 15.55 -17.09 -17.89
CA ALA A 212 16.59 -17.35 -16.90
C ALA A 212 18.01 -16.99 -17.36
N ALA A 213 18.31 -17.20 -18.64
CA ALA A 213 19.61 -16.88 -19.24
C ALA A 213 19.87 -15.36 -19.40
N GLN A 214 18.84 -14.54 -19.32
CA GLN A 214 18.94 -13.08 -19.51
C GLN A 214 19.18 -12.32 -18.19
N PHE A 215 19.04 -12.95 -17.03
CA PHE A 215 19.30 -12.28 -15.75
C PHE A 215 20.72 -11.76 -15.59
N GLY A 216 21.72 -12.56 -16.01
CA GLY A 216 23.12 -12.12 -15.99
C GLY A 216 23.38 -10.90 -16.88
N PRO A 217 23.01 -10.91 -18.17
CA PRO A 217 23.10 -9.73 -19.03
C PRO A 217 22.40 -8.51 -18.47
N LEU A 218 21.15 -8.63 -17.98
CA LEU A 218 20.38 -7.51 -17.40
C LEU A 218 21.01 -6.98 -16.09
N ALA A 219 21.53 -7.88 -15.25
CA ALA A 219 22.26 -7.46 -14.06
C ALA A 219 23.51 -6.62 -14.40
N ARG A 220 24.22 -6.98 -15.48
CA ARG A 220 25.35 -6.17 -15.96
C ARG A 220 24.92 -4.79 -16.47
N ASP A 221 23.79 -4.69 -17.14
CA ASP A 221 23.21 -3.38 -17.52
C ASP A 221 22.83 -2.55 -16.30
N LEU A 222 22.25 -3.19 -15.28
CA LEU A 222 21.90 -2.50 -14.02
C LEU A 222 23.15 -2.08 -13.24
N VAL A 223 24.24 -2.83 -13.30
CA VAL A 223 25.55 -2.37 -12.79
C VAL A 223 26.06 -1.15 -13.56
N ALA A 224 25.88 -1.12 -14.88
CA ALA A 224 26.22 0.05 -15.69
C ALA A 224 25.34 1.26 -15.30
N LEU A 225 24.02 1.06 -15.12
CA LEU A 225 23.11 2.10 -14.61
C LEU A 225 23.57 2.62 -13.24
N ARG A 226 23.85 1.71 -12.27
CA ARG A 226 24.38 2.09 -10.96
C ARG A 226 25.61 2.98 -11.02
N ARG A 227 26.50 2.76 -11.99
CA ARG A 227 27.70 3.58 -12.19
C ARG A 227 27.38 4.94 -12.81
N ASN A 228 26.22 5.07 -13.44
CA ASN A 228 25.78 6.29 -14.10
C ASN A 228 24.91 7.16 -13.21
N VAL A 229 24.08 6.55 -12.35
CA VAL A 229 23.21 7.31 -11.44
C VAL A 229 24.00 8.03 -10.36
N ARG A 230 23.47 9.13 -9.88
CA ARG A 230 23.89 9.78 -8.64
C ARG A 230 23.47 8.96 -7.44
N SER A 231 22.22 8.50 -7.46
CA SER A 231 21.64 7.64 -6.42
C SER A 231 20.45 6.87 -6.98
N PHE A 232 20.12 5.78 -6.34
CA PHE A 232 18.79 5.23 -6.34
C PHE A 232 18.02 5.89 -5.20
N TYR A 233 16.77 6.30 -5.46
CA TYR A 233 15.89 6.92 -4.48
C TYR A 233 14.72 5.99 -4.16
N SER A 234 14.15 6.13 -2.97
CA SER A 234 13.03 5.32 -2.48
C SER A 234 11.74 6.11 -2.33
N LEU A 235 11.82 7.39 -1.96
CA LEU A 235 10.67 8.25 -1.67
C LEU A 235 10.60 9.44 -2.63
N PRO A 236 9.39 9.95 -2.93
CA PRO A 236 9.26 11.12 -3.80
C PRO A 236 9.98 12.35 -3.24
N GLU A 237 9.91 12.60 -1.93
CA GLU A 237 10.57 13.72 -1.26
C GLU A 237 12.08 13.61 -1.33
N GLU A 238 12.63 12.40 -1.19
CA GLU A 238 14.07 12.13 -1.36
C GLU A 238 14.51 12.47 -2.79
N SER A 239 13.70 12.07 -3.78
CA SER A 239 14.02 12.36 -5.18
C SER A 239 14.03 13.86 -5.47
N LEU A 240 13.12 14.63 -4.86
CA LEU A 240 13.09 16.09 -4.95
C LEU A 240 14.35 16.73 -4.38
N GLU A 241 14.77 16.31 -3.17
CA GLU A 241 15.98 16.81 -2.54
C GLU A 241 17.23 16.51 -3.35
N LEU A 242 17.36 15.27 -3.82
CA LEU A 242 18.48 14.85 -4.66
C LEU A 242 18.52 15.62 -5.98
N PHE A 243 17.35 15.82 -6.60
CA PHE A 243 17.24 16.56 -7.87
C PHE A 243 17.74 17.99 -7.73
N ARG A 244 17.32 18.70 -6.68
CA ARG A 244 17.77 20.07 -6.39
C ARG A 244 19.26 20.13 -6.03
N LYS A 245 19.70 19.29 -5.09
CA LYS A 245 21.04 19.33 -4.50
C LYS A 245 22.14 18.97 -5.49
N HIS A 246 21.87 18.05 -6.42
CA HIS A 246 22.89 17.48 -7.30
C HIS A 246 22.74 17.86 -8.77
N ARG A 247 21.90 18.86 -9.10
CA ARG A 247 21.67 19.30 -10.48
C ARG A 247 21.37 18.12 -11.41
N ILE A 248 20.41 17.30 -11.01
CA ILE A 248 20.04 16.12 -11.78
C ILE A 248 19.52 16.56 -13.15
N ALA A 249 19.97 15.88 -14.18
CA ALA A 249 19.55 16.14 -15.55
C ALA A 249 18.31 15.30 -15.95
N VAL A 250 18.26 14.04 -15.49
CA VAL A 250 17.16 13.12 -15.83
C VAL A 250 16.90 12.14 -14.70
N MET A 251 15.62 11.78 -14.54
CA MET A 251 15.15 10.83 -13.53
C MET A 251 14.15 9.85 -14.13
N HIS A 252 14.29 8.56 -13.84
CA HIS A 252 13.21 7.60 -14.01
C HIS A 252 12.21 7.78 -12.88
N ALA A 253 11.00 8.25 -13.21
CA ALA A 253 10.02 8.74 -12.25
C ALA A 253 9.07 7.62 -11.81
N ASN A 254 9.42 6.86 -10.78
CA ASN A 254 8.58 5.76 -10.27
C ASN A 254 7.20 6.22 -9.79
N TYR A 255 7.14 7.42 -9.21
CA TYR A 255 5.89 8.03 -8.74
C TYR A 255 5.23 8.95 -9.78
N GLY A 256 5.77 9.00 -11.00
CA GLY A 256 5.20 9.67 -12.16
C GLY A 256 4.80 11.12 -11.91
N GLN A 257 3.51 11.41 -12.08
CA GLN A 257 2.95 12.76 -11.97
C GLN A 257 3.12 13.38 -10.56
N GLN A 258 3.16 12.58 -9.50
CA GLN A 258 3.42 13.08 -8.15
C GLN A 258 4.79 13.75 -8.05
N GLN A 259 5.84 13.10 -8.58
CA GLN A 259 7.19 13.69 -8.59
C GLN A 259 7.27 14.91 -9.51
N LEU A 260 6.63 14.84 -10.67
CA LEU A 260 6.57 15.99 -11.58
C LEU A 260 5.95 17.21 -10.91
N LYS A 261 4.82 17.00 -10.21
CA LYS A 261 4.16 18.08 -9.46
C LYS A 261 5.06 18.64 -8.36
N GLN A 262 5.66 17.78 -7.52
CA GLN A 262 6.55 18.23 -6.44
C GLN A 262 7.74 19.05 -6.95
N LEU A 263 8.36 18.64 -8.05
CA LEU A 263 9.47 19.37 -8.66
C LEU A 263 9.03 20.74 -9.20
N ARG A 264 7.87 20.80 -9.88
CA ARG A 264 7.30 22.05 -10.39
C ARG A 264 6.87 23.00 -9.27
N ASP A 265 6.23 22.50 -8.23
CA ASP A 265 5.84 23.28 -7.05
C ASP A 265 7.07 23.85 -6.32
N ALA A 266 8.21 23.15 -6.39
CA ALA A 266 9.50 23.62 -5.90
C ALA A 266 10.21 24.62 -6.84
N GLY A 267 9.56 25.05 -7.94
CA GLY A 267 10.06 26.04 -8.88
C GLY A 267 11.07 25.51 -9.90
N LEU A 268 11.15 24.18 -10.09
CA LEU A 268 12.08 23.59 -11.07
C LEU A 268 11.43 23.54 -12.46
N ASP A 269 12.20 23.95 -13.49
CA ASP A 269 11.77 23.86 -14.89
C ASP A 269 12.04 22.45 -15.43
N VAL A 270 11.09 21.55 -15.19
CA VAL A 270 11.18 20.15 -15.59
C VAL A 270 10.14 19.78 -16.63
N GLY A 271 10.56 18.92 -17.58
CA GLY A 271 9.70 18.24 -18.53
C GLY A 271 9.42 16.81 -18.11
N TYR A 272 8.35 16.26 -18.69
CA TYR A 272 7.98 14.86 -18.54
C TYR A 272 7.78 14.23 -19.92
N VAL A 273 8.21 12.98 -20.09
CA VAL A 273 8.02 12.26 -21.35
C VAL A 273 7.88 10.75 -21.10
N VAL A 274 7.01 10.12 -21.87
CA VAL A 274 6.99 8.67 -22.04
C VAL A 274 7.94 8.33 -23.19
N PRO A 275 9.02 7.56 -22.95
CA PRO A 275 9.99 7.22 -24.00
C PRO A 275 9.41 6.24 -25.01
N ARG A 276 10.09 6.06 -26.15
CA ARG A 276 9.63 5.19 -27.23
C ARG A 276 9.51 3.70 -26.85
N GLU A 277 10.27 3.25 -25.85
CA GLU A 277 10.18 1.90 -25.31
C GLU A 277 8.92 1.71 -24.46
N GLY A 278 8.17 2.78 -24.20
CA GLY A 278 7.02 2.81 -23.31
C GLY A 278 7.39 3.16 -21.88
N ALA A 279 6.38 3.24 -21.04
CA ALA A 279 6.52 3.43 -19.59
C ALA A 279 5.79 2.31 -18.85
N LEU A 280 6.43 1.78 -17.81
CA LEU A 280 5.72 0.97 -16.82
C LEU A 280 4.64 1.81 -16.17
N ALA A 281 3.53 1.20 -15.77
CA ALA A 281 2.46 1.89 -15.08
C ALA A 281 1.90 1.01 -13.95
N TRP A 282 1.59 1.64 -12.84
CA TRP A 282 0.92 0.99 -11.74
C TRP A 282 -0.52 1.48 -11.60
N LEU A 283 -1.39 0.56 -11.22
CA LEU A 283 -2.73 0.82 -10.72
C LEU A 283 -2.77 0.31 -9.29
N ASP A 284 -2.77 1.22 -8.32
CA ASP A 284 -2.85 0.86 -6.92
C ASP A 284 -4.30 0.74 -6.48
N CYS A 285 -4.52 -0.29 -5.70
CA CYS A 285 -5.83 -0.70 -5.22
C CYS A 285 -5.80 -0.82 -3.70
N TRP A 286 -6.90 -0.48 -3.05
CA TRP A 286 -7.14 -0.80 -1.65
C TRP A 286 -7.62 -2.24 -1.50
N ALA A 287 -7.03 -2.99 -0.59
CA ALA A 287 -7.42 -4.36 -0.28
C ALA A 287 -7.47 -4.60 1.23
N ILE A 288 -8.42 -5.43 1.66
CA ILE A 288 -8.59 -5.82 3.06
C ILE A 288 -7.76 -7.07 3.32
N THR A 289 -6.94 -7.07 4.35
CA THR A 289 -6.15 -8.25 4.71
C THR A 289 -7.05 -9.34 5.29
N ARG A 290 -6.68 -10.60 5.06
CA ARG A 290 -7.48 -11.74 5.52
C ARG A 290 -7.62 -11.83 7.05
N ARG A 291 -6.68 -11.25 7.78
CA ARG A 291 -6.67 -11.26 9.26
C ARG A 291 -7.33 -10.04 9.88
N SER A 292 -7.82 -9.11 9.08
CA SER A 292 -8.51 -7.93 9.60
C SER A 292 -9.74 -8.33 10.41
N THR A 293 -9.86 -7.74 11.58
CA THR A 293 -11.06 -7.77 12.41
C THR A 293 -11.93 -6.53 12.21
N GLN A 294 -11.49 -5.60 11.35
CA GLN A 294 -12.12 -4.30 11.09
C GLN A 294 -12.70 -4.21 9.67
N VAL A 295 -13.23 -5.32 9.13
CA VAL A 295 -13.66 -5.40 7.71
C VAL A 295 -14.67 -4.30 7.35
N ALA A 296 -15.66 -4.02 8.22
CA ALA A 296 -16.64 -2.97 7.97
C ALA A 296 -16.00 -1.58 7.93
N LEU A 297 -15.16 -1.26 8.92
CA LEU A 297 -14.45 0.02 8.98
C LEU A 297 -13.46 0.18 7.81
N ALA A 298 -12.84 -0.91 7.38
CA ALA A 298 -11.98 -0.93 6.21
C ALA A 298 -12.74 -0.66 4.90
N ALA A 299 -13.95 -1.19 4.74
CA ALA A 299 -14.81 -0.88 3.61
C ALA A 299 -15.25 0.59 3.62
N GLU A 300 -15.59 1.14 4.79
CA GLU A 300 -15.90 2.57 4.94
C GLU A 300 -14.69 3.46 4.60
N TRP A 301 -13.48 3.05 4.96
CA TRP A 301 -12.26 3.75 4.53
C TRP A 301 -12.12 3.77 3.01
N ILE A 302 -12.26 2.61 2.36
CA ILE A 302 -12.19 2.54 0.89
C ILE A 302 -13.24 3.44 0.26
N ASN A 303 -14.48 3.38 0.76
CA ASN A 303 -15.58 4.22 0.28
C ASN A 303 -15.29 5.72 0.47
N TYR A 304 -14.72 6.09 1.63
CA TYR A 304 -14.32 7.46 1.93
C TYR A 304 -13.21 7.96 1.00
N MET A 305 -12.21 7.15 0.73
CA MET A 305 -11.10 7.51 -0.17
C MET A 305 -11.55 7.65 -1.63
N LEU A 306 -12.67 7.00 -2.00
CA LEU A 306 -13.36 7.16 -3.28
C LEU A 306 -14.44 8.26 -3.26
N ASP A 307 -14.60 9.02 -2.17
CA ASP A 307 -15.46 10.20 -2.19
C ASP A 307 -14.87 11.24 -3.15
N PRO A 308 -15.66 11.79 -4.09
CA PRO A 308 -15.14 12.74 -5.09
C PRO A 308 -14.44 13.96 -4.48
N SER A 309 -14.89 14.44 -3.32
CA SER A 309 -14.26 15.58 -2.64
C SER A 309 -12.89 15.22 -2.07
N VAL A 310 -12.76 14.03 -1.47
CA VAL A 310 -11.51 13.50 -0.91
C VAL A 310 -10.53 13.19 -2.03
N SER A 311 -10.99 12.45 -3.02
CA SER A 311 -10.16 11.97 -4.13
C SER A 311 -9.58 13.14 -4.95
N ARG A 312 -10.40 14.15 -5.29
CA ARG A 312 -9.95 15.36 -5.98
C ARG A 312 -8.93 16.16 -5.16
N GLU A 313 -9.17 16.30 -3.85
CA GLU A 313 -8.27 17.04 -2.99
C GLU A 313 -6.90 16.38 -2.89
N LEU A 314 -6.84 15.04 -2.77
CA LEU A 314 -5.58 14.29 -2.81
C LEU A 314 -4.89 14.39 -4.18
N THR A 315 -5.65 14.30 -5.29
CA THR A 315 -5.10 14.53 -6.63
C THR A 315 -4.50 15.92 -6.74
N ARG A 316 -5.21 16.95 -6.29
CA ARG A 316 -4.75 18.35 -6.33
C ARG A 316 -3.47 18.56 -5.51
N ARG A 317 -3.39 17.98 -4.32
CA ARG A 317 -2.23 18.12 -3.42
C ARG A 317 -1.06 17.28 -3.86
N GLN A 318 -1.31 16.03 -4.18
CA GLN A 318 -0.27 15.00 -4.36
C GLN A 318 0.10 14.76 -5.84
N GLY A 319 -0.74 15.21 -6.79
CA GLY A 319 -0.50 14.92 -8.21
C GLY A 319 -0.81 13.48 -8.62
N LEU A 320 -1.45 12.69 -7.75
CA LEU A 320 -1.86 11.31 -8.01
C LEU A 320 -3.14 11.31 -8.84
N ALA A 321 -3.15 10.63 -9.98
CA ALA A 321 -4.37 10.47 -10.77
C ALA A 321 -5.38 9.61 -10.00
N ASN A 322 -6.65 10.02 -9.97
CA ASN A 322 -7.71 9.25 -9.32
C ASN A 322 -8.51 8.43 -10.34
N THR A 323 -9.24 7.45 -9.86
CA THR A 323 -10.06 6.56 -10.70
C THR A 323 -11.46 7.10 -11.02
N LEU A 324 -11.78 8.30 -10.55
CA LEU A 324 -13.10 8.94 -10.71
C LEU A 324 -13.16 9.88 -11.91
N GLU A 325 -12.03 10.44 -12.31
CA GLU A 325 -11.92 11.46 -13.33
C GLU A 325 -10.77 11.16 -14.29
N GLU A 326 -10.94 11.57 -15.56
CA GLU A 326 -9.83 11.50 -16.50
C GLU A 326 -8.74 12.49 -16.07
N PRO A 327 -7.47 12.05 -16.07
CA PRO A 327 -6.39 12.97 -15.78
C PRO A 327 -6.34 14.07 -16.85
N PRO A 328 -5.86 15.28 -16.51
CA PRO A 328 -5.48 16.24 -17.54
C PRO A 328 -4.58 15.56 -18.56
N ALA A 329 -4.83 15.81 -19.84
CA ALA A 329 -4.02 15.22 -20.91
C ALA A 329 -2.53 15.36 -20.55
N LEU A 330 -1.81 14.23 -20.52
CA LEU A 330 -0.37 14.25 -20.32
C LEU A 330 0.24 15.23 -21.32
N SER A 331 0.98 16.19 -20.83
CA SER A 331 1.66 17.15 -21.70
C SER A 331 2.79 16.42 -22.46
N GLY A 332 2.44 15.88 -23.61
CA GLY A 332 3.30 15.16 -24.51
C GLY A 332 2.49 14.09 -25.27
N ASP A 333 2.63 14.03 -26.57
CA ASP A 333 2.02 13.03 -27.43
C ASP A 333 2.61 11.63 -27.13
N ALA A 334 2.20 11.04 -26.01
CA ALA A 334 2.54 9.63 -25.75
C ALA A 334 1.79 8.78 -26.78
N PRO A 335 2.49 7.98 -27.60
CA PRO A 335 1.84 7.10 -28.56
C PRO A 335 0.85 6.17 -27.82
N ALA A 336 -0.36 6.02 -28.36
CA ALA A 336 -1.31 5.03 -27.87
C ALA A 336 -0.63 3.65 -27.85
N GLY A 337 -0.59 2.97 -26.70
CA GLY A 337 0.07 1.67 -26.53
C GLY A 337 1.45 1.72 -25.85
N ALA A 338 1.94 2.91 -25.50
CA ALA A 338 3.22 3.06 -24.80
C ALA A 338 3.15 2.75 -23.29
N ILE A 339 1.97 2.45 -22.74
CA ILE A 339 1.78 2.17 -21.31
C ILE A 339 1.76 0.66 -21.07
N VAL A 340 2.65 0.20 -20.18
CA VAL A 340 2.82 -1.21 -19.82
C VAL A 340 2.46 -1.39 -18.36
N TRP A 341 1.25 -1.88 -18.10
CA TRP A 341 0.78 -2.12 -16.74
C TRP A 341 1.60 -3.18 -16.03
N LEU A 342 1.88 -2.95 -14.73
CA LEU A 342 2.62 -3.91 -13.91
C LEU A 342 1.89 -5.25 -13.83
N GLU A 343 2.64 -6.31 -14.06
CA GLU A 343 2.22 -7.71 -13.94
C GLU A 343 3.10 -8.44 -12.93
N PRO A 344 2.64 -9.57 -12.37
CA PRO A 344 3.49 -10.44 -11.59
C PRO A 344 4.73 -10.87 -12.38
N VAL A 345 5.90 -10.75 -11.75
CA VAL A 345 7.17 -11.12 -12.39
C VAL A 345 7.45 -12.61 -12.25
N GLU A 346 8.27 -13.14 -13.13
CA GLU A 346 8.61 -14.57 -13.24
C GLU A 346 9.34 -15.13 -12.00
N ASP A 347 10.21 -14.33 -11.34
CA ASP A 347 10.99 -14.74 -10.16
C ASP A 347 11.39 -13.54 -9.29
N GLU A 348 10.51 -13.14 -8.39
CA GLU A 348 10.72 -12.02 -7.47
C GLU A 348 11.94 -12.23 -6.56
N ALA A 349 12.13 -13.44 -6.06
CA ALA A 349 13.22 -13.74 -5.14
C ALA A 349 14.58 -13.56 -5.82
N ARG A 350 14.69 -14.03 -7.05
CA ARG A 350 15.90 -13.86 -7.87
C ARG A 350 16.16 -12.41 -8.20
N ARG A 351 15.12 -11.65 -8.60
CA ARG A 351 15.24 -10.21 -8.86
C ARG A 351 15.73 -9.48 -7.61
N ALA A 352 15.12 -9.74 -6.46
CA ALA A 352 15.50 -9.13 -5.19
C ALA A 352 16.94 -9.48 -4.80
N GLN A 353 17.34 -10.76 -4.88
CA GLN A 353 18.71 -11.21 -4.56
C GLN A 353 19.76 -10.52 -5.45
N LEU A 354 19.51 -10.51 -6.76
CA LEU A 354 20.44 -9.87 -7.71
C LEU A 354 20.50 -8.35 -7.50
N TRP A 355 19.36 -7.72 -7.21
CA TRP A 355 19.26 -6.29 -6.94
C TRP A 355 20.11 -5.91 -5.71
N GLN A 356 20.03 -6.64 -4.61
CA GLN A 356 20.85 -6.41 -3.43
C GLN A 356 22.36 -6.51 -3.76
N ARG A 357 22.77 -7.47 -4.59
CA ARG A 357 24.14 -7.60 -5.06
C ARG A 357 24.57 -6.42 -5.94
N ILE A 358 23.66 -5.92 -6.78
CA ILE A 358 23.91 -4.72 -7.58
C ILE A 358 24.11 -3.51 -6.66
N LEU A 359 23.22 -3.28 -5.70
CA LEU A 359 23.31 -2.15 -4.77
C LEU A 359 24.56 -2.21 -3.89
N SER A 360 24.94 -3.39 -3.40
CA SER A 360 26.13 -3.59 -2.55
C SER A 360 27.46 -3.42 -3.27
N GLY A 361 27.44 -3.24 -4.59
CA GLY A 361 28.63 -2.88 -5.34
C GLY A 361 29.29 -4.01 -6.12
N ASP A 362 28.64 -5.17 -6.28
CA ASP A 362 29.18 -6.26 -7.09
C ASP A 362 29.59 -5.77 -8.49
N ARG A 363 30.70 -6.33 -9.00
CA ARG A 363 31.21 -6.01 -10.33
C ARG A 363 30.47 -6.79 -11.41
N PRO A 364 30.45 -6.32 -12.69
CA PRO A 364 29.74 -6.99 -13.78
C PRO A 364 30.12 -8.45 -14.01
N ASN A 365 31.38 -8.82 -13.74
CA ASN A 365 31.88 -10.19 -13.92
C ASN A 365 31.41 -11.18 -12.82
N ARG A 366 30.61 -10.70 -11.85
CA ARG A 366 30.00 -11.53 -10.81
C ARG A 366 28.58 -12.03 -11.19
N PHE A 367 28.05 -11.59 -12.34
CA PHE A 367 26.70 -11.88 -12.82
C PHE A 367 26.66 -12.74 -14.09
#